data_eb24f7546b06bd214f3fe92c70ed96db
#
_entry.id   eb24f7546b06bd214f3fe92c70ed96db
#
_cell.length_a   1.000
_cell.length_b   1.000
_cell.length_c   1.000
_cell.angle_alpha   90.00
_cell.angle_beta   90.00
_cell.angle_gamma   90.00
#
_symmetry.space_group_name_H-M   'P 1'
#
loop_
_entity.id
_entity.type
_entity.pdbx_description
1 polymer ?
#
loop_
_entity_poly.entity_id
_entity_poly.type
_entity_poly.pdbx_seq_one_letter_code
_entity_poly.pdbx_strand_id
1 'polypeptide(L)'
;MKIGDLFYETWHALSANKGRSFLTILGIVIGIAAVIAMTSLIAGVQNMLMGEMGLSQARQVSISAYSPQGITFDDLDKLEQGMPEYEVITGASYASAEITMADGQKNHATVIGARPDYFTANGTKLKEGRFFTESEEQNAARLVVMGGGEMTVQMLGVPDTEAVGKTVRLGNDDYTVIGVLETSSFMGGGGTFYAPVSYTHLTL
;
A
#
# COMPACT_ATOMS: atom_id res chain seq x y z
N MET A 1 -48.77 -23.74 -31.92
CA MET A 1 -47.89 -22.68 -32.45
C MET A 1 -46.46 -23.17 -32.31
N LYS A 2 -45.72 -23.23 -33.40
CA LYS A 2 -44.30 -23.64 -33.36
C LYS A 2 -43.48 -22.40 -32.95
N ILE A 3 -42.47 -22.60 -32.15
CA ILE A 3 -41.57 -21.53 -31.67
C ILE A 3 -41.01 -20.70 -32.85
N GLY A 4 -40.81 -21.31 -34.00
CA GLY A 4 -40.38 -20.64 -35.24
C GLY A 4 -41.38 -19.61 -35.78
N ASP A 5 -42.67 -19.85 -35.62
CA ASP A 5 -43.72 -18.90 -36.12
C ASP A 5 -43.72 -17.64 -35.25
N LEU A 6 -43.50 -17.76 -33.94
CA LEU A 6 -43.37 -16.63 -33.02
C LEU A 6 -42.12 -15.76 -33.31
N PHE A 7 -40.99 -16.40 -33.64
CA PHE A 7 -39.79 -15.65 -34.04
C PHE A 7 -40.01 -14.86 -35.35
N TYR A 8 -40.66 -15.49 -36.30
CA TYR A 8 -40.92 -14.88 -37.61
C TYR A 8 -41.88 -13.67 -37.48
N GLU A 9 -42.97 -13.83 -36.72
CA GLU A 9 -43.92 -12.73 -36.46
C GLU A 9 -43.29 -11.57 -35.69
N THR A 10 -42.47 -11.90 -34.67
CA THR A 10 -41.73 -10.88 -33.87
C THR A 10 -40.75 -10.11 -34.75
N TRP A 11 -40.00 -10.80 -35.62
CA TRP A 11 -39.10 -10.16 -36.56
C TRP A 11 -39.81 -9.23 -37.55
N HIS A 12 -40.97 -9.66 -38.06
CA HIS A 12 -41.79 -8.89 -38.98
C HIS A 12 -42.35 -7.62 -38.30
N ALA A 13 -42.82 -7.73 -37.06
CA ALA A 13 -43.32 -6.61 -36.27
C ALA A 13 -42.23 -5.58 -35.94
N LEU A 14 -41.02 -6.06 -35.60
CA LEU A 14 -39.84 -5.21 -35.39
C LEU A 14 -39.40 -4.49 -36.67
N SER A 15 -39.47 -5.17 -37.81
CA SER A 15 -39.07 -4.64 -39.11
C SER A 15 -40.08 -3.63 -39.69
N ALA A 16 -41.34 -3.69 -39.29
CA ALA A 16 -42.40 -2.76 -39.75
C ALA A 16 -42.20 -1.33 -39.21
N ASN A 17 -41.58 -1.20 -37.99
CA ASN A 17 -41.36 0.11 -37.35
C ASN A 17 -39.89 0.25 -36.87
N LYS A 18 -38.95 0.14 -37.81
CA LYS A 18 -37.49 0.10 -37.54
C LYS A 18 -37.00 1.23 -36.63
N GLY A 19 -37.46 2.46 -36.78
CA GLY A 19 -37.02 3.60 -35.96
C GLY A 19 -37.43 3.47 -34.50
N ARG A 20 -38.70 3.06 -34.24
CA ARG A 20 -39.21 2.90 -32.87
C ARG A 20 -38.53 1.70 -32.19
N SER A 21 -38.40 0.58 -32.90
CA SER A 21 -37.75 -0.63 -32.38
C SER A 21 -36.27 -0.38 -32.10
N PHE A 22 -35.56 0.33 -32.96
CA PHE A 22 -34.18 0.71 -32.75
C PHE A 22 -34.01 1.60 -31.49
N LEU A 23 -34.85 2.63 -31.33
CA LEU A 23 -34.77 3.51 -30.16
C LEU A 23 -35.04 2.79 -28.83
N THR A 24 -36.03 1.86 -28.83
CA THR A 24 -36.32 1.05 -27.62
C THR A 24 -35.22 0.10 -27.29
N ILE A 25 -34.67 -0.62 -28.25
CA ILE A 25 -33.54 -1.51 -28.04
C ILE A 25 -32.30 -0.73 -27.57
N LEU A 26 -32.01 0.41 -28.22
CA LEU A 26 -30.92 1.30 -27.83
C LEU A 26 -31.07 1.78 -26.39
N GLY A 27 -32.25 2.17 -25.96
CA GLY A 27 -32.51 2.59 -24.58
C GLY A 27 -32.26 1.47 -23.56
N ILE A 28 -32.71 0.24 -23.89
CA ILE A 28 -32.47 -0.93 -23.01
C ILE A 28 -30.99 -1.24 -22.95
N VAL A 29 -30.29 -1.26 -24.08
CA VAL A 29 -28.84 -1.55 -24.14
C VAL A 29 -28.06 -0.50 -23.34
N ILE A 30 -28.36 0.78 -23.50
CA ILE A 30 -27.70 1.86 -22.72
C ILE A 30 -28.00 1.68 -21.23
N GLY A 31 -29.22 1.37 -20.84
CA GLY A 31 -29.60 1.16 -19.44
C GLY A 31 -28.84 0.01 -18.81
N ILE A 32 -28.78 -1.14 -19.48
CA ILE A 32 -28.03 -2.31 -18.99
C ILE A 32 -26.53 -2.03 -18.96
N ALA A 33 -25.98 -1.42 -19.99
CA ALA A 33 -24.57 -1.06 -20.07
C ALA A 33 -24.17 -0.10 -18.93
N ALA A 34 -25.00 0.88 -18.60
CA ALA A 34 -24.76 1.80 -17.50
C ALA A 34 -24.72 1.08 -16.14
N VAL A 35 -25.63 0.14 -15.89
CA VAL A 35 -25.64 -0.65 -14.65
C VAL A 35 -24.39 -1.54 -14.55
N ILE A 36 -24.04 -2.22 -15.63
CA ILE A 36 -22.84 -3.07 -15.66
C ILE A 36 -21.58 -2.22 -15.44
N ALA A 37 -21.46 -1.07 -16.10
CA ALA A 37 -20.33 -0.18 -15.94
C ALA A 37 -20.20 0.30 -14.48
N MET A 38 -21.31 0.69 -13.85
CA MET A 38 -21.32 1.17 -12.47
C MET A 38 -20.96 0.06 -11.48
N THR A 39 -21.51 -1.14 -11.64
CA THR A 39 -21.18 -2.28 -10.76
C THR A 39 -19.74 -2.74 -10.94
N SER A 40 -19.23 -2.74 -12.16
CA SER A 40 -17.82 -3.06 -12.44
C SER A 40 -16.86 -2.04 -11.83
N LEU A 41 -17.21 -0.75 -11.89
CA LEU A 41 -16.41 0.31 -11.26
C LEU A 41 -16.36 0.13 -9.74
N ILE A 42 -17.51 -0.11 -9.10
CA ILE A 42 -17.58 -0.34 -7.66
C ILE A 42 -16.75 -1.57 -7.26
N ALA A 43 -16.89 -2.68 -7.98
CA ALA A 43 -16.11 -3.88 -7.72
C ALA A 43 -14.60 -3.65 -7.94
N GLY A 44 -14.22 -2.88 -8.96
CA GLY A 44 -12.84 -2.49 -9.21
C GLY A 44 -12.24 -1.68 -8.06
N VAL A 45 -12.97 -0.67 -7.58
CA VAL A 45 -12.54 0.14 -6.42
C VAL A 45 -12.45 -0.70 -5.15
N GLN A 46 -13.41 -1.58 -4.88
CA GLN A 46 -13.35 -2.46 -3.72
C GLN A 46 -12.13 -3.39 -3.76
N ASN A 47 -11.85 -4.03 -4.91
CA ASN A 47 -10.68 -4.89 -5.07
C ASN A 47 -9.36 -4.11 -4.92
N MET A 48 -9.29 -2.90 -5.45
CA MET A 48 -8.15 -2.01 -5.29
C MET A 48 -7.93 -1.68 -3.81
N LEU A 49 -8.97 -1.24 -3.09
CA LEU A 49 -8.87 -0.93 -1.67
C LEU A 49 -8.45 -2.14 -0.84
N MET A 50 -9.05 -3.32 -1.08
CA MET A 50 -8.68 -4.54 -0.37
C MET A 50 -7.23 -4.96 -0.65
N GLY A 51 -6.76 -4.81 -1.89
CA GLY A 51 -5.40 -5.16 -2.27
C GLY A 51 -4.36 -4.20 -1.68
N GLU A 52 -4.61 -2.89 -1.79
CA GLU A 52 -3.64 -1.87 -1.38
C GLU A 52 -3.62 -1.60 0.13
N MET A 53 -4.75 -1.78 0.82
CA MET A 53 -4.80 -1.61 2.27
C MET A 53 -4.36 -2.86 3.05
N GLY A 54 -3.88 -3.91 2.37
CA GLY A 54 -3.49 -5.17 3.01
C GLY A 54 -4.65 -5.92 3.67
N LEU A 55 -5.90 -5.48 3.46
CA LEU A 55 -7.11 -6.07 4.05
C LEU A 55 -7.39 -7.49 3.54
N SER A 56 -6.69 -7.95 2.51
CA SER A 56 -6.69 -9.35 2.09
C SER A 56 -6.02 -10.27 3.12
N GLN A 57 -5.26 -9.72 4.05
CA GLN A 57 -4.72 -10.39 5.23
C GLN A 57 -5.70 -10.24 6.40
N ALA A 58 -6.86 -10.84 6.30
CA ALA A 58 -8.08 -10.60 7.07
C ALA A 58 -8.02 -10.92 8.58
N ARG A 59 -6.87 -10.80 9.24
CA ARG A 59 -6.70 -11.11 10.67
C ARG A 59 -5.75 -10.13 11.40
N GLN A 60 -5.62 -8.90 10.91
CA GLN A 60 -4.82 -7.90 11.63
C GLN A 60 -5.69 -7.16 12.64
N VAL A 61 -5.20 -7.06 13.85
CA VAL A 61 -5.74 -6.19 14.89
C VAL A 61 -4.69 -5.11 15.16
N SER A 62 -5.03 -3.86 14.86
CA SER A 62 -4.17 -2.72 15.18
C SER A 62 -4.56 -2.15 16.52
N ILE A 63 -3.62 -2.09 17.45
CA ILE A 63 -3.79 -1.49 18.76
C ILE A 63 -2.88 -0.28 18.84
N SER A 64 -3.47 0.90 19.03
CA SER A 64 -2.71 2.10 19.34
C SER A 64 -2.66 2.28 20.84
N ALA A 65 -1.48 2.21 21.42
CA ALA A 65 -1.28 2.41 22.84
C ALA A 65 -0.39 3.64 23.07
N TYR A 66 -0.73 4.41 24.07
CA TYR A 66 0.04 5.56 24.52
C TYR A 66 0.46 5.37 25.97
N SER A 67 1.75 5.51 26.21
CA SER A 67 2.30 5.51 27.58
C SER A 67 3.18 6.74 27.76
N PRO A 68 3.09 7.44 28.91
CA PRO A 68 3.99 8.57 29.21
C PRO A 68 5.48 8.18 29.26
N GLN A 69 5.77 6.89 29.48
CA GLN A 69 7.13 6.35 29.51
C GLN A 69 7.56 5.74 28.15
N GLY A 70 6.68 5.79 27.15
CA GLY A 70 6.84 5.07 25.89
C GLY A 70 6.42 3.61 26.00
N ILE A 71 6.33 2.95 24.85
CA ILE A 71 6.16 1.50 24.72
C ILE A 71 7.41 1.00 24.03
N THR A 72 8.06 0.03 24.64
CA THR A 72 9.31 -0.54 24.14
C THR A 72 9.04 -1.84 23.38
N PHE A 73 10.00 -2.28 22.58
CA PHE A 73 9.91 -3.59 21.93
C PHE A 73 9.99 -4.75 22.95
N ASP A 74 10.63 -4.55 24.13
CA ASP A 74 10.56 -5.49 25.25
C ASP A 74 9.11 -5.70 25.74
N ASP A 75 8.26 -4.70 25.65
CA ASP A 75 6.86 -4.83 26.00
C ASP A 75 6.10 -5.63 24.95
N LEU A 76 6.48 -5.51 23.67
CA LEU A 76 5.96 -6.37 22.61
C LEU A 76 6.39 -7.83 22.81
N ASP A 77 7.63 -8.10 23.15
CA ASP A 77 8.13 -9.46 23.43
C ASP A 77 7.37 -10.10 24.61
N LYS A 78 7.02 -9.32 25.63
CA LYS A 78 6.17 -9.80 26.74
C LYS A 78 4.73 -10.08 26.28
N LEU A 79 4.19 -9.26 25.39
CA LEU A 79 2.87 -9.48 24.81
C LEU A 79 2.85 -10.74 23.95
N GLU A 80 3.88 -10.97 23.14
CA GLU A 80 4.03 -12.18 22.33
C GLU A 80 4.07 -13.44 23.18
N GLN A 81 4.82 -13.42 24.29
CA GLN A 81 4.84 -14.53 25.24
C GLN A 81 3.50 -14.75 25.96
N GLY A 82 2.73 -13.68 26.17
CA GLY A 82 1.43 -13.74 26.82
C GLY A 82 0.26 -14.13 25.91
N MET A 83 0.44 -14.09 24.60
CA MET A 83 -0.62 -14.29 23.60
C MET A 83 -0.16 -15.24 22.47
N PRO A 84 0.09 -16.52 22.78
CA PRO A 84 0.61 -17.51 21.81
C PRO A 84 -0.38 -17.86 20.69
N GLU A 85 -1.63 -17.41 20.78
CA GLU A 85 -2.65 -17.58 19.74
C GLU A 85 -2.43 -16.68 18.50
N TYR A 86 -1.58 -15.65 18.61
CA TYR A 86 -1.23 -14.78 17.50
C TYR A 86 0.05 -15.26 16.84
N GLU A 87 0.01 -15.34 15.51
CA GLU A 87 1.14 -15.80 14.70
C GLU A 87 2.31 -14.80 14.70
N VAL A 88 1.98 -13.51 14.70
CA VAL A 88 2.96 -12.40 14.73
C VAL A 88 2.39 -11.26 15.57
N ILE A 89 3.18 -10.79 16.52
CA ILE A 89 2.93 -9.54 17.25
C ILE A 89 4.07 -8.60 16.94
N THR A 90 3.79 -7.53 16.23
CA THR A 90 4.81 -6.56 15.82
C THR A 90 4.34 -5.14 16.12
N GLY A 91 5.25 -4.20 16.08
CA GLY A 91 4.97 -2.81 16.34
C GLY A 91 5.76 -1.88 15.44
N ALA A 92 5.33 -0.64 15.39
CA ALA A 92 6.04 0.43 14.70
C ALA A 92 6.04 1.69 15.55
N SER A 93 7.16 2.39 15.53
CA SER A 93 7.28 3.74 16.07
C SER A 93 7.30 4.74 14.92
N TYR A 94 6.75 5.93 15.14
CA TYR A 94 6.65 6.96 14.13
C TYR A 94 7.43 8.19 14.56
N ALA A 95 8.30 8.65 13.68
CA ALA A 95 9.06 9.89 13.85
C ALA A 95 8.99 10.72 12.57
N SER A 96 9.29 12.01 12.67
CA SER A 96 9.44 12.89 11.52
C SER A 96 10.90 13.33 11.45
N ALA A 97 11.52 13.21 10.30
CA ALA A 97 12.88 13.67 10.06
C ALA A 97 12.92 14.66 8.91
N GLU A 98 13.80 15.66 9.01
CA GLU A 98 14.11 16.54 7.89
C GLU A 98 14.90 15.74 6.84
N ILE A 99 14.50 15.87 5.58
CA ILE A 99 15.18 15.29 4.44
C ILE A 99 15.54 16.37 3.44
N THR A 100 16.69 16.25 2.81
CA THR A 100 17.08 17.07 1.67
C THR A 100 16.76 16.32 0.39
N MET A 101 15.89 16.91 -0.43
CA MET A 101 15.46 16.34 -1.71
C MET A 101 16.54 16.51 -2.79
N ALA A 102 16.40 15.81 -3.92
CA ALA A 102 17.34 15.86 -5.03
C ALA A 102 17.53 17.28 -5.61
N ASP A 103 16.51 18.11 -5.54
CA ASP A 103 16.53 19.52 -5.96
C ASP A 103 17.16 20.49 -4.93
N GLY A 104 17.61 19.94 -3.77
CA GLY A 104 18.19 20.70 -2.68
C GLY A 104 17.15 21.32 -1.70
N GLN A 105 15.86 21.12 -1.95
CA GLN A 105 14.82 21.58 -1.02
C GLN A 105 14.79 20.69 0.22
N LYS A 106 14.48 21.30 1.36
CA LYS A 106 14.26 20.58 2.62
C LYS A 106 12.78 20.30 2.81
N ASN A 107 12.47 19.08 3.16
CA ASN A 107 11.12 18.64 3.46
C ASN A 107 11.12 17.74 4.70
N HIS A 108 9.93 17.36 5.18
CA HIS A 108 9.79 16.41 6.26
C HIS A 108 9.35 15.05 5.71
N ALA A 109 10.01 14.01 6.17
CA ALA A 109 9.66 12.63 5.86
C ALA A 109 9.23 11.91 7.13
N THR A 110 8.29 10.98 6.98
CA THR A 110 7.93 10.07 8.07
C THR A 110 8.94 8.93 8.12
N VAL A 111 9.55 8.73 9.27
CA VAL A 111 10.41 7.57 9.55
C VAL A 111 9.62 6.62 10.44
N ILE A 112 9.44 5.41 9.96
CA ILE A 112 8.81 4.33 10.70
C ILE A 112 9.91 3.40 11.18
N GLY A 113 10.11 3.40 12.49
CA GLY A 113 10.95 2.40 13.13
C GLY A 113 10.18 1.10 13.24
N ALA A 114 10.70 0.03 12.66
CA ALA A 114 10.01 -1.25 12.60
C ALA A 114 10.96 -2.42 12.78
N ARG A 115 10.42 -3.56 13.20
CA ARG A 115 11.12 -4.86 13.19
C ARG A 115 10.98 -5.52 11.82
N PRO A 116 11.81 -6.51 11.46
CA PRO A 116 11.72 -7.20 10.17
C PRO A 116 10.35 -7.86 9.91
N ASP A 117 9.72 -8.38 10.97
CA ASP A 117 8.39 -9.04 10.93
C ASP A 117 7.24 -8.09 10.58
N TYR A 118 7.41 -6.78 10.82
CA TYR A 118 6.45 -5.75 10.46
C TYR A 118 6.07 -5.79 8.98
N PHE A 119 7.03 -6.01 8.09
CA PHE A 119 6.78 -6.05 6.65
C PHE A 119 5.95 -7.27 6.25
N THR A 120 6.23 -8.42 6.86
CA THR A 120 5.48 -9.66 6.63
C THR A 120 4.05 -9.53 7.18
N ALA A 121 3.92 -9.02 8.41
CA ALA A 121 2.63 -8.80 9.04
C ALA A 121 1.73 -7.85 8.23
N ASN A 122 2.30 -6.82 7.62
CA ASN A 122 1.57 -5.85 6.80
C ASN A 122 1.45 -6.26 5.32
N GLY A 123 1.96 -7.44 4.93
CA GLY A 123 1.92 -7.88 3.53
C GLY A 123 2.66 -6.95 2.58
N THR A 124 3.67 -6.23 3.09
CA THR A 124 4.44 -5.24 2.33
C THR A 124 5.31 -5.93 1.28
N LYS A 125 5.25 -5.45 0.04
CA LYS A 125 6.02 -6.01 -1.07
C LYS A 125 7.17 -5.11 -1.46
N LEU A 126 8.31 -5.73 -1.77
CA LEU A 126 9.46 -5.06 -2.36
C LEU A 126 9.33 -5.02 -3.88
N LYS A 127 9.70 -3.88 -4.44
CA LYS A 127 9.94 -3.72 -5.87
C LYS A 127 11.39 -4.01 -6.22
N GLU A 128 12.32 -3.53 -5.38
CA GLU A 128 13.76 -3.69 -5.56
C GLU A 128 14.44 -3.89 -4.20
N GLY A 129 15.56 -4.64 -4.17
CA GLY A 129 16.39 -4.80 -3.00
C GLY A 129 15.88 -5.84 -2.01
N ARG A 130 16.02 -5.55 -0.71
CA ARG A 130 15.67 -6.45 0.40
C ARG A 130 15.19 -5.69 1.63
N PHE A 131 14.55 -6.38 2.54
CA PHE A 131 14.31 -5.89 3.90
C PHE A 131 15.57 -6.03 4.76
N PHE A 132 15.61 -5.33 5.88
CA PHE A 132 16.65 -5.54 6.88
C PHE A 132 16.40 -6.82 7.69
N THR A 133 17.46 -7.35 8.26
CA THR A 133 17.47 -8.57 9.08
C THR A 133 17.40 -8.23 10.55
N GLU A 134 17.06 -9.20 11.39
CA GLU A 134 17.11 -9.06 12.85
C GLU A 134 18.50 -8.64 13.36
N SER A 135 19.58 -9.17 12.76
CA SER A 135 20.94 -8.79 13.13
C SER A 135 21.24 -7.33 12.82
N GLU A 136 20.72 -6.80 11.70
CA GLU A 136 20.87 -5.39 11.33
C GLU A 136 20.01 -4.49 12.23
N GLU A 137 18.85 -4.96 12.66
CA GLU A 137 18.01 -4.28 13.63
C GLU A 137 18.71 -4.22 15.00
N GLN A 138 19.19 -5.35 15.53
CA GLN A 138 19.87 -5.40 16.81
C GLN A 138 21.15 -4.53 16.85
N ASN A 139 21.85 -4.39 15.72
CA ASN A 139 23.03 -3.56 15.61
C ASN A 139 22.73 -2.09 15.27
N ALA A 140 21.48 -1.68 15.24
CA ALA A 140 21.05 -0.33 14.84
C ALA A 140 21.70 0.12 13.52
N ALA A 141 21.71 -0.75 12.52
CA ALA A 141 22.36 -0.48 11.26
C ALA A 141 21.69 0.73 10.58
N ARG A 142 22.48 1.64 10.03
CA ARG A 142 22.00 2.82 9.31
C ARG A 142 21.53 2.46 7.91
N LEU A 143 20.45 1.69 7.85
CA LEU A 143 19.83 1.17 6.66
C LEU A 143 18.38 1.66 6.61
N VAL A 144 17.86 1.86 5.40
CA VAL A 144 16.45 2.21 5.22
C VAL A 144 15.85 1.45 4.05
N VAL A 145 14.57 1.13 4.20
CA VAL A 145 13.68 0.75 3.12
C VAL A 145 12.75 1.94 2.87
N MET A 146 12.55 2.33 1.62
CA MET A 146 11.76 3.51 1.27
C MET A 146 10.60 3.16 0.34
N GLY A 147 9.58 4.01 0.29
CA GLY A 147 8.54 3.93 -0.73
C GLY A 147 9.12 4.17 -2.13
N GLY A 148 8.55 3.53 -3.12
CA GLY A 148 8.98 3.66 -4.51
C GLY A 148 8.21 4.72 -5.31
N GLY A 149 8.42 4.74 -6.63
CA GLY A 149 7.72 5.58 -7.58
C GLY A 149 8.22 7.02 -7.63
N GLU A 150 7.33 7.99 -7.67
CA GLU A 150 7.70 9.41 -7.74
C GLU A 150 8.56 9.87 -6.55
N MET A 151 8.37 9.25 -5.40
CA MET A 151 9.12 9.55 -4.20
C MET A 151 10.63 9.33 -4.37
N THR A 152 11.02 8.21 -4.98
CA THR A 152 12.42 7.89 -5.24
C THR A 152 13.06 8.94 -6.14
N VAL A 153 12.34 9.36 -7.18
CA VAL A 153 12.82 10.38 -8.11
C VAL A 153 12.94 11.75 -7.42
N GLN A 154 11.94 12.13 -6.62
CA GLN A 154 11.96 13.41 -5.90
C GLN A 154 13.05 13.47 -4.83
N MET A 155 13.30 12.38 -4.12
CA MET A 155 14.26 12.36 -3.02
C MET A 155 15.68 12.07 -3.43
N LEU A 156 15.87 11.13 -4.35
CA LEU A 156 17.20 10.66 -4.75
C LEU A 156 17.61 11.12 -6.18
N GLY A 157 16.67 11.64 -6.96
CA GLY A 157 16.89 12.01 -8.35
C GLY A 157 17.10 10.84 -9.30
N VAL A 158 16.76 9.62 -8.86
CA VAL A 158 16.97 8.38 -9.63
C VAL A 158 15.70 7.51 -9.62
N PRO A 159 15.51 6.63 -10.60
CA PRO A 159 14.40 5.68 -10.59
C PRO A 159 14.60 4.59 -9.49
N ASP A 160 13.53 3.86 -9.17
CA ASP A 160 13.52 2.80 -8.15
C ASP A 160 14.64 1.77 -8.34
N THR A 161 14.93 1.40 -9.58
CA THR A 161 15.96 0.42 -9.96
C THR A 161 17.39 0.84 -9.61
N GLU A 162 17.63 2.12 -9.41
CA GLU A 162 18.93 2.69 -9.07
C GLU A 162 19.01 3.22 -7.64
N ALA A 163 17.92 3.14 -6.89
CA ALA A 163 17.84 3.69 -5.53
C ALA A 163 18.59 2.85 -4.50
N VAL A 164 18.62 1.53 -4.68
CA VAL A 164 19.32 0.62 -3.78
C VAL A 164 20.82 0.90 -3.79
N GLY A 165 21.41 1.04 -2.59
CA GLY A 165 22.80 1.43 -2.40
C GLY A 165 23.06 2.94 -2.36
N LYS A 166 22.06 3.77 -2.66
CA LYS A 166 22.19 5.23 -2.49
C LYS A 166 22.08 5.60 -1.02
N THR A 167 22.63 6.77 -0.70
CA THR A 167 22.57 7.33 0.64
C THR A 167 21.50 8.40 0.69
N VAL A 168 20.69 8.36 1.74
CA VAL A 168 19.70 9.39 2.06
C VAL A 168 20.03 9.97 3.45
N ARG A 169 19.92 11.28 3.59
CA ARG A 169 20.12 11.95 4.85
C ARG A 169 18.79 12.18 5.55
N LEU A 170 18.61 11.57 6.72
CA LEU A 170 17.45 11.72 7.58
C LEU A 170 17.88 12.43 8.86
N GLY A 171 17.44 13.66 9.03
CA GLY A 171 17.92 14.50 10.12
C GLY A 171 19.43 14.76 10.02
N ASN A 172 20.17 14.30 11.01
CA ASN A 172 21.61 14.49 11.08
C ASN A 172 22.44 13.28 10.59
N ASP A 173 21.79 12.17 10.31
CA ASP A 173 22.44 10.92 9.99
C ASP A 173 22.22 10.48 8.53
N ASP A 174 23.24 9.83 7.98
CA ASP A 174 23.19 9.26 6.64
C ASP A 174 22.82 7.78 6.71
N TYR A 175 21.82 7.39 5.89
CA TYR A 175 21.30 6.02 5.82
C TYR A 175 21.47 5.47 4.40
N THR A 176 21.77 4.18 4.30
CA THR A 176 21.86 3.49 3.00
C THR A 176 20.51 2.87 2.65
N VAL A 177 20.00 3.16 1.47
CA VAL A 177 18.79 2.53 0.93
C VAL A 177 19.11 1.08 0.55
N ILE A 178 18.42 0.12 1.16
CA ILE A 178 18.61 -1.31 0.88
C ILE A 178 17.41 -1.95 0.19
N GLY A 179 16.26 -1.27 0.19
CA GLY A 179 15.05 -1.74 -0.46
C GLY A 179 14.11 -0.61 -0.84
N VAL A 180 13.35 -0.85 -1.89
CA VAL A 180 12.32 0.03 -2.40
C VAL A 180 11.01 -0.75 -2.45
N LEU A 181 9.96 -0.23 -1.84
CA LEU A 181 8.65 -0.85 -1.79
C LEU A 181 7.86 -0.65 -3.07
N GLU A 182 6.95 -1.58 -3.36
CA GLU A 182 5.88 -1.31 -4.32
C GLU A 182 5.05 -0.13 -3.81
N THR A 183 4.83 0.86 -4.68
CA THR A 183 4.05 2.05 -4.30
C THR A 183 2.58 1.71 -4.26
N SER A 184 1.93 1.94 -3.12
CA SER A 184 0.48 2.01 -3.06
C SER A 184 0.02 3.36 -3.61
N SER A 185 -0.66 3.34 -4.74
CA SER A 185 -1.20 4.57 -5.38
C SER A 185 -2.23 5.29 -4.51
N PHE A 186 -2.82 4.59 -3.55
CA PHE A 186 -3.90 5.10 -2.70
C PHE A 186 -3.39 5.85 -1.46
N MET A 187 -2.25 5.46 -0.91
CA MET A 187 -1.67 6.04 0.30
C MET A 187 -0.70 7.20 0.00
N GLY A 188 -0.96 7.97 -1.03
CA GLY A 188 -0.21 9.16 -1.45
C GLY A 188 1.23 9.14 -0.94
N GLY A 189 2.17 8.70 -1.78
CA GLY A 189 3.56 8.44 -1.40
C GLY A 189 4.32 9.63 -0.81
N GLY A 190 3.85 10.12 0.34
CA GLY A 190 4.60 11.06 1.16
C GLY A 190 5.78 10.32 1.76
N GLY A 191 6.95 10.92 1.67
CA GLY A 191 8.24 10.46 2.14
C GLY A 191 8.25 9.54 3.36
N THR A 192 8.00 8.25 3.15
CA THR A 192 8.02 7.25 4.23
C THR A 192 9.27 6.40 4.10
N PHE A 193 10.04 6.37 5.18
CA PHE A 193 11.22 5.52 5.33
C PHE A 193 10.98 4.54 6.47
N TYR A 194 11.41 3.31 6.28
CA TYR A 194 11.42 2.29 7.32
C TYR A 194 12.86 2.04 7.73
N ALA A 195 13.14 2.21 8.99
CA ALA A 195 14.47 2.02 9.55
C ALA A 195 14.45 0.94 10.64
N PRO A 196 15.55 0.18 10.81
CA PRO A 196 15.69 -0.70 11.96
C PRO A 196 15.67 0.13 13.24
N VAL A 197 14.88 -0.30 14.22
CA VAL A 197 14.82 0.37 15.52
C VAL A 197 15.57 -0.42 16.54
N SER A 198 16.70 0.09 16.97
CA SER A 198 17.35 -0.38 18.19
C SER A 198 16.76 0.34 19.40
N TYR A 199 16.60 -0.38 20.49
CA TYR A 199 15.92 0.01 21.74
C TYR A 199 16.39 1.30 22.41
N THR A 200 17.42 1.96 21.91
CA THR A 200 18.09 3.00 22.68
C THR A 200 18.04 4.43 22.15
N HIS A 201 17.77 4.67 20.86
CA HIS A 201 17.87 6.04 20.34
C HIS A 201 16.94 6.33 19.16
N LEU A 202 15.65 6.60 19.41
CA LEU A 202 14.88 7.52 18.59
C LEU A 202 14.73 8.83 19.35
N THR A 203 15.83 9.47 19.68
CA THR A 203 15.91 10.92 19.89
C THR A 203 16.31 11.53 18.55
N LEU A 204 15.33 11.78 17.72
CA LEU A 204 15.45 12.72 16.61
C LEU A 204 15.19 14.14 17.12
#